data_0195677467e889cc5ccf7f328191dd56
#
_entry.id   0195677467e889cc5ccf7f328191dd56
#
_cell.length_a   1.000
_cell.length_b   1.000
_cell.length_c   1.000
_cell.angle_alpha   90.00
_cell.angle_beta   90.00
_cell.angle_gamma   90.00
#
_symmetry.space_group_name_H-M   'P 1'
#
loop_
_entity.id
_entity.type
_entity.pdbx_description
1 polymer ?
#
loop_
_entity_poly.entity_id
_entity_poly.type
_entity_poly.pdbx_seq_one_letter_code
_entity_poly.pdbx_strand_id
1 'polypeptide(L)'
;MNNHDKIYDMFDRNSGAKPLICVEMSGNHQGSLDVAVEFARSAKSAGADLLKVQVYKPDTITFQSDFPDFKLSGDNDWADYGTLYQLYEKAHTPWDWVATIFTEAKKLDLPVFASPFDQTAIDFLEGLDCPIYKIASPEITDVGLIEACARTGKPIIMSTGLASSKDLDDA
;
A
#
# COMPACT_ATOMS: atom_id res chain seq x y z
N MET A 1 16.01 -0.14 20.66
CA MET A 1 15.99 -0.61 19.26
C MET A 1 14.94 0.22 18.55
N ASN A 2 15.33 0.92 17.51
CA ASN A 2 14.43 1.73 16.70
C ASN A 2 13.42 0.78 15.99
N ASN A 3 12.19 1.21 15.72
CA ASN A 3 11.19 0.40 15.01
C ASN A 3 11.71 -0.10 13.64
N HIS A 4 12.58 0.67 12.99
CA HIS A 4 13.23 0.29 11.73
C HIS A 4 14.13 -0.94 11.88
N ASP A 5 15.00 -0.96 12.89
CA ASP A 5 15.94 -2.08 13.12
C ASP A 5 15.15 -3.39 13.34
N LYS A 6 14.07 -3.32 14.11
CA LYS A 6 13.20 -4.47 14.38
C LYS A 6 12.53 -5.01 13.12
N ILE A 7 12.12 -4.11 12.20
CA ILE A 7 11.50 -4.49 10.93
C ILE A 7 12.53 -5.09 9.97
N TYR A 8 13.74 -4.54 9.90
CA TYR A 8 14.78 -5.07 9.03
C TYR A 8 15.23 -6.46 9.48
N ASP A 9 15.35 -6.70 10.78
CA ASP A 9 15.64 -8.02 11.33
C ASP A 9 14.56 -9.06 10.97
N MET A 10 13.29 -8.63 10.82
CA MET A 10 12.20 -9.52 10.42
C MET A 10 12.36 -10.04 8.97
N PHE A 11 13.08 -9.33 8.10
CA PHE A 11 13.35 -9.74 6.71
C PHE A 11 14.71 -10.44 6.54
N ASP A 12 15.51 -10.61 7.60
CA ASP A 12 16.77 -11.35 7.52
C ASP A 12 16.52 -12.85 7.33
N ARG A 13 16.80 -13.33 6.12
CA ARG A 13 16.67 -14.75 5.75
C ARG A 13 17.56 -15.71 6.55
N ASN A 14 18.62 -15.19 7.16
CA ASN A 14 19.58 -16.00 7.92
C ASN A 14 19.12 -16.25 9.37
N SER A 15 18.07 -15.59 9.82
CA SER A 15 17.59 -15.67 11.20
C SER A 15 16.95 -17.02 11.57
N GLY A 16 16.62 -17.89 10.60
CA GLY A 16 15.79 -19.08 10.82
C GLY A 16 14.37 -18.75 11.30
N ALA A 17 13.95 -17.48 11.13
CA ALA A 17 12.66 -16.98 11.58
C ALA A 17 11.49 -17.64 10.85
N LYS A 18 10.33 -17.62 11.50
CA LYS A 18 9.07 -18.02 10.88
C LYS A 18 8.69 -17.07 9.76
N PRO A 19 7.90 -17.52 8.76
CA PRO A 19 7.33 -16.63 7.77
C PRO A 19 6.54 -15.49 8.44
N LEU A 20 6.70 -14.27 7.93
CA LEU A 20 5.94 -13.12 8.40
C LEU A 20 4.53 -13.12 7.77
N ILE A 21 3.53 -12.82 8.58
CA ILE A 21 2.15 -12.67 8.14
C ILE A 21 1.87 -11.17 8.00
N CYS A 22 1.71 -10.73 6.75
CA CYS A 22 1.31 -9.38 6.42
C CYS A 22 -0.18 -9.35 6.04
N VAL A 23 -0.97 -8.57 6.75
CA VAL A 23 -2.38 -8.35 6.45
C VAL A 23 -2.52 -7.12 5.57
N GLU A 24 -3.31 -7.22 4.49
CA GLU A 24 -3.63 -6.13 3.58
C GLU A 24 -5.00 -5.53 3.90
N MET A 25 -5.06 -4.23 4.19
CA MET A 25 -6.33 -3.53 4.39
C MET A 25 -7.00 -3.17 3.07
N SER A 26 -6.22 -2.68 2.08
CA SER A 26 -6.78 -2.14 0.82
C SER A 26 -7.92 -1.14 1.06
N GLY A 27 -8.99 -1.20 0.27
CA GLY A 27 -10.23 -0.43 0.44
C GLY A 27 -11.26 -1.05 1.40
N ASN A 28 -10.88 -2.05 2.21
CA ASN A 28 -11.82 -2.79 3.07
C ASN A 28 -12.31 -2.01 4.31
N HIS A 29 -11.93 -0.75 4.43
CA HIS A 29 -12.40 0.16 5.50
C HIS A 29 -13.89 0.55 5.35
N GLN A 30 -14.56 0.18 4.25
CA GLN A 30 -15.99 0.41 4.01
C GLN A 30 -16.41 1.89 4.17
N GLY A 31 -15.52 2.84 3.87
CA GLY A 31 -15.79 4.27 4.02
C GLY A 31 -15.89 4.75 5.48
N SER A 32 -15.30 4.03 6.45
CA SER A 32 -15.34 4.35 7.87
C SER A 32 -13.95 4.28 8.50
N LEU A 33 -13.55 5.36 9.18
CA LEU A 33 -12.31 5.38 9.95
C LEU A 33 -12.33 4.38 11.11
N ASP A 34 -13.47 4.23 11.78
CA ASP A 34 -13.61 3.28 12.89
C ASP A 34 -13.38 1.84 12.41
N VAL A 35 -13.90 1.50 11.21
CA VAL A 35 -13.66 0.18 10.59
C VAL A 35 -12.19 0.01 10.24
N ALA A 36 -11.52 1.04 9.71
CA ALA A 36 -10.10 0.98 9.39
C ALA A 36 -9.23 0.76 10.64
N VAL A 37 -9.54 1.44 11.73
CA VAL A 37 -8.83 1.26 13.02
C VAL A 37 -9.10 -0.12 13.61
N GLU A 38 -10.35 -0.58 13.56
CA GLU A 38 -10.71 -1.92 14.05
C GLU A 38 -10.07 -3.03 13.20
N PHE A 39 -9.87 -2.77 11.91
CA PHE A 39 -9.12 -3.67 11.04
C PHE A 39 -7.69 -3.89 11.54
N ALA A 40 -6.98 -2.81 11.94
CA ALA A 40 -5.64 -2.91 12.52
C ALA A 40 -5.64 -3.70 13.85
N ARG A 41 -6.63 -3.49 14.72
CA ARG A 41 -6.78 -4.23 15.98
C ARG A 41 -7.04 -5.70 15.73
N SER A 42 -7.94 -6.02 14.82
CA SER A 42 -8.28 -7.39 14.43
C SER A 42 -7.10 -8.11 13.81
N ALA A 43 -6.33 -7.44 12.92
CA ALA A 43 -5.10 -7.98 12.35
C ALA A 43 -4.09 -8.36 13.44
N LYS A 44 -3.84 -7.46 14.40
CA LYS A 44 -2.95 -7.74 15.54
C LYS A 44 -3.46 -8.89 16.39
N SER A 45 -4.74 -8.91 16.70
CA SER A 45 -5.36 -9.96 17.51
C SER A 45 -5.30 -11.32 16.84
N ALA A 46 -5.36 -11.36 15.51
CA ALA A 46 -5.22 -12.57 14.70
C ALA A 46 -3.77 -13.05 14.55
N GLY A 47 -2.79 -12.30 15.07
CA GLY A 47 -1.39 -12.67 15.05
C GLY A 47 -0.62 -12.17 13.81
N ALA A 48 -1.12 -11.13 13.12
CA ALA A 48 -0.36 -10.50 12.06
C ALA A 48 0.92 -9.86 12.59
N ASP A 49 1.99 -9.98 11.80
CA ASP A 49 3.28 -9.36 12.06
C ASP A 49 3.35 -7.94 11.49
N LEU A 50 2.65 -7.69 10.39
CA LEU A 50 2.67 -6.44 9.63
C LEU A 50 1.27 -6.11 9.10
N LEU A 51 0.99 -4.81 8.95
CA LEU A 51 -0.18 -4.31 8.24
C LEU A 51 0.28 -3.53 7.00
N LYS A 52 -0.34 -3.78 5.85
CA LYS A 52 -0.12 -3.00 4.63
C LYS A 52 -1.35 -2.17 4.27
N VAL A 53 -1.12 -0.93 3.85
CA VAL A 53 -2.12 0.00 3.35
C VAL A 53 -1.73 0.51 1.97
N GLN A 54 -2.69 1.12 1.26
CA GLN A 54 -2.47 1.78 -0.02
C GLN A 54 -2.64 3.28 0.13
N VAL A 55 -1.75 4.06 -0.47
CA VAL A 55 -1.78 5.52 -0.37
C VAL A 55 -1.78 6.12 -1.77
N TYR A 56 -2.96 6.52 -2.22
CA TYR A 56 -3.20 7.18 -3.50
C TYR A 56 -4.38 8.16 -3.37
N LYS A 57 -4.53 8.99 -4.38
CA LYS A 57 -5.76 9.75 -4.66
C LYS A 57 -6.29 9.31 -6.02
N PRO A 58 -7.58 9.48 -6.33
CA PRO A 58 -8.10 9.14 -7.66
C PRO A 58 -7.29 9.77 -8.79
N ASP A 59 -6.92 11.04 -8.63
CA ASP A 59 -6.15 11.81 -9.63
C ASP A 59 -4.71 11.33 -9.85
N THR A 60 -4.16 10.55 -8.91
CA THR A 60 -2.77 10.06 -9.00
C THR A 60 -2.67 8.61 -9.51
N ILE A 61 -3.80 7.93 -9.65
CA ILE A 61 -3.86 6.52 -10.11
C ILE A 61 -4.63 6.36 -11.42
N THR A 62 -5.51 7.31 -11.77
CA THR A 62 -6.32 7.26 -13.01
C THR A 62 -6.73 8.66 -13.47
N PHE A 63 -7.44 8.73 -14.59
CA PHE A 63 -8.05 9.96 -15.12
C PHE A 63 -9.56 9.94 -14.98
N GLN A 64 -10.14 11.11 -14.70
CA GLN A 64 -11.58 11.29 -14.82
C GLN A 64 -11.95 11.35 -16.31
N SER A 65 -12.44 10.24 -16.84
CA SER A 65 -12.68 10.08 -18.27
C SER A 65 -13.88 9.16 -18.55
N ASP A 66 -14.62 9.49 -19.62
CA ASP A 66 -15.70 8.67 -20.15
C ASP A 66 -15.25 7.76 -21.31
N PHE A 67 -13.97 7.73 -21.65
CA PHE A 67 -13.46 6.82 -22.66
C PHE A 67 -13.63 5.36 -22.23
N PRO A 68 -13.84 4.43 -23.19
CA PRO A 68 -14.08 3.01 -22.88
C PRO A 68 -13.07 2.37 -21.96
N ASP A 69 -11.78 2.72 -22.09
CA ASP A 69 -10.68 2.16 -21.28
C ASP A 69 -10.76 2.53 -19.79
N PHE A 70 -11.52 3.57 -19.44
CA PHE A 70 -11.73 4.02 -18.06
C PHE A 70 -13.11 3.62 -17.52
N LYS A 71 -13.93 2.95 -18.32
CA LYS A 71 -15.26 2.49 -17.91
C LYS A 71 -15.21 1.09 -17.33
N LEU A 72 -15.89 0.93 -16.21
CA LEU A 72 -16.16 -0.37 -15.63
C LEU A 72 -17.46 -0.90 -16.26
N SER A 73 -17.35 -1.99 -17.00
CA SER A 73 -18.50 -2.58 -17.71
C SER A 73 -18.36 -4.09 -17.72
N GLY A 74 -19.49 -4.76 -17.97
CA GLY A 74 -19.53 -6.21 -18.06
C GLY A 74 -19.75 -6.91 -16.72
N ASP A 75 -19.39 -8.17 -16.67
CA ASP A 75 -19.58 -9.03 -15.51
C ASP A 75 -18.37 -8.92 -14.57
N ASN A 76 -18.31 -7.81 -13.81
CA ASN A 76 -17.32 -7.62 -12.75
C ASN A 76 -17.96 -6.96 -11.52
N ASP A 77 -17.38 -7.21 -10.36
CA ASP A 77 -17.88 -6.79 -9.05
C ASP A 77 -17.91 -5.27 -8.86
N TRP A 78 -17.22 -4.50 -9.72
CA TRP A 78 -17.10 -3.05 -9.62
C TRP A 78 -17.86 -2.29 -10.72
N ALA A 79 -18.63 -2.99 -11.57
CA ALA A 79 -19.37 -2.38 -12.69
C ALA A 79 -20.32 -1.25 -12.25
N ASP A 80 -20.91 -1.35 -11.06
CA ASP A 80 -21.83 -0.38 -10.50
C ASP A 80 -21.18 1.00 -10.22
N TYR A 81 -19.85 1.07 -10.12
CA TYR A 81 -19.13 2.35 -9.97
C TYR A 81 -19.05 3.14 -11.27
N GLY A 82 -19.30 2.54 -12.42
CA GLY A 82 -19.33 3.19 -13.73
C GLY A 82 -17.95 3.49 -14.31
N THR A 83 -17.05 4.16 -13.59
CA THR A 83 -15.69 4.45 -14.05
C THR A 83 -14.62 4.08 -13.02
N LEU A 84 -13.38 3.90 -13.49
CA LEU A 84 -12.22 3.69 -12.60
C LEU A 84 -12.06 4.84 -11.61
N TYR A 85 -12.28 6.08 -12.05
CA TYR A 85 -12.18 7.25 -11.17
C TYR A 85 -13.17 7.19 -10.02
N GLN A 86 -14.43 6.89 -10.30
CA GLN A 86 -15.48 6.75 -9.29
C GLN A 86 -15.21 5.58 -8.32
N LEU A 87 -14.67 4.48 -8.84
CA LEU A 87 -14.23 3.36 -8.01
C LEU A 87 -13.12 3.80 -7.05
N TYR A 88 -12.06 4.42 -7.56
CA TYR A 88 -10.94 4.85 -6.72
C TYR A 88 -11.32 5.98 -5.76
N GLU A 89 -12.26 6.86 -6.13
CA GLU A 89 -12.81 7.86 -5.21
C GLU A 89 -13.50 7.22 -4.01
N LYS A 90 -14.13 6.07 -4.16
CA LYS A 90 -14.75 5.31 -3.07
C LYS A 90 -13.78 4.43 -2.31
N ALA A 91 -12.82 3.83 -3.01
CA ALA A 91 -11.95 2.79 -2.47
C ALA A 91 -10.70 3.34 -1.79
N HIS A 92 -10.24 4.58 -2.15
CA HIS A 92 -9.03 5.13 -1.52
C HIS A 92 -9.20 5.33 -0.03
N THR A 93 -8.12 5.16 0.71
CA THR A 93 -8.07 5.51 2.12
C THR A 93 -7.73 7.00 2.25
N PRO A 94 -8.61 7.84 2.83
CA PRO A 94 -8.26 9.24 3.10
C PRO A 94 -6.94 9.37 3.86
N TRP A 95 -6.10 10.33 3.50
CA TRP A 95 -4.73 10.41 4.03
C TRP A 95 -4.68 10.72 5.53
N ASP A 96 -5.62 11.48 6.05
CA ASP A 96 -5.80 11.70 7.48
C ASP A 96 -6.14 10.40 8.23
N TRP A 97 -6.87 9.48 7.58
CA TRP A 97 -7.11 8.14 8.12
C TRP A 97 -5.84 7.30 8.11
N VAL A 98 -5.03 7.37 7.06
CA VAL A 98 -3.73 6.68 7.01
C VAL A 98 -2.86 7.11 8.19
N ALA A 99 -2.75 8.41 8.46
CA ALA A 99 -2.01 8.93 9.61
C ALA A 99 -2.56 8.38 10.96
N THR A 100 -3.88 8.29 11.08
CA THR A 100 -4.54 7.70 12.24
C THR A 100 -4.24 6.21 12.37
N ILE A 101 -4.31 5.45 11.26
CA ILE A 101 -3.98 4.01 11.23
C ILE A 101 -2.55 3.76 11.68
N PHE A 102 -1.57 4.54 11.17
CA PHE A 102 -0.18 4.44 11.61
C PHE A 102 -0.04 4.68 13.12
N THR A 103 -0.74 5.69 13.63
CA THR A 103 -0.73 6.03 15.06
C THR A 103 -1.34 4.93 15.93
N GLU A 104 -2.50 4.40 15.54
CA GLU A 104 -3.20 3.36 16.31
C GLU A 104 -2.47 2.01 16.24
N ALA A 105 -1.97 1.63 15.08
CA ALA A 105 -1.20 0.41 14.91
C ALA A 105 0.13 0.44 15.69
N LYS A 106 0.77 1.62 15.79
CA LYS A 106 1.97 1.81 16.63
C LYS A 106 1.68 1.52 18.11
N LYS A 107 0.51 1.91 18.63
CA LYS A 107 0.09 1.59 20.01
C LYS A 107 -0.10 0.09 20.23
N LEU A 108 -0.35 -0.66 19.18
CA LEU A 108 -0.54 -2.12 19.19
C LEU A 108 0.77 -2.89 18.95
N ASP A 109 1.90 -2.22 18.77
CA ASP A 109 3.16 -2.84 18.29
C ASP A 109 2.92 -3.66 17.00
N LEU A 110 2.14 -3.08 16.06
CA LEU A 110 1.89 -3.60 14.72
C LEU A 110 2.50 -2.65 13.69
N PRO A 111 3.67 -2.98 13.11
CA PRO A 111 4.26 -2.14 12.08
C PRO A 111 3.36 -2.02 10.87
N VAL A 112 3.24 -0.77 10.34
CA VAL A 112 2.48 -0.47 9.12
C VAL A 112 3.46 -0.03 8.04
N PHE A 113 3.25 -0.51 6.82
CA PHE A 113 3.93 -0.02 5.63
C PHE A 113 2.92 0.17 4.49
N ALA A 114 3.37 0.78 3.39
CA ALA A 114 2.43 1.22 2.37
C ALA A 114 2.89 0.96 0.94
N SER A 115 1.90 0.85 0.04
CA SER A 115 2.11 1.06 -1.40
C SER A 115 1.79 2.50 -1.73
N PRO A 116 2.77 3.34 -2.10
CA PRO A 116 2.55 4.62 -2.75
C PRO A 116 2.27 4.41 -4.24
N PHE A 117 1.59 5.37 -4.87
CA PHE A 117 1.32 5.36 -6.30
C PHE A 117 1.81 6.62 -7.02
N ASP A 118 2.42 7.55 -6.29
CA ASP A 118 3.01 8.77 -6.82
C ASP A 118 3.97 9.41 -5.81
N GLN A 119 4.72 10.44 -6.24
CA GLN A 119 5.68 11.14 -5.39
C GLN A 119 5.03 11.78 -4.16
N THR A 120 3.80 12.33 -4.30
CA THR A 120 3.15 13.01 -3.16
C THR A 120 2.76 12.03 -2.05
N ALA A 121 2.45 10.78 -2.43
CA ALA A 121 2.22 9.70 -1.47
C ALA A 121 3.51 9.31 -0.74
N ILE A 122 4.66 9.29 -1.44
CA ILE A 122 5.97 9.04 -0.80
C ILE A 122 6.28 10.15 0.20
N ASP A 123 6.15 11.42 -0.20
CA ASP A 123 6.42 12.58 0.67
C ASP A 123 5.54 12.55 1.93
N PHE A 124 4.27 12.21 1.78
CA PHE A 124 3.34 12.04 2.90
C PHE A 124 3.78 10.89 3.83
N LEU A 125 4.14 9.74 3.27
CA LEU A 125 4.56 8.56 4.02
C LEU A 125 5.90 8.76 4.73
N GLU A 126 6.82 9.56 4.18
CA GLU A 126 8.05 9.97 4.87
C GLU A 126 7.71 10.76 6.16
N GLY A 127 6.69 11.62 6.13
CA GLY A 127 6.19 12.32 7.30
C GLY A 127 5.60 11.40 8.39
N LEU A 128 5.21 10.19 8.03
CA LEU A 128 4.70 9.16 8.96
C LEU A 128 5.76 8.15 9.38
N ASP A 129 7.01 8.32 8.95
CA ASP A 129 8.10 7.38 9.19
C ASP A 129 7.78 5.96 8.70
N CYS A 130 7.19 5.87 7.48
CA CYS A 130 6.87 4.58 6.85
C CYS A 130 8.16 3.77 6.65
N PRO A 131 8.25 2.53 7.17
CA PRO A 131 9.52 1.81 7.23
C PRO A 131 9.91 1.10 5.94
N ILE A 132 8.93 0.77 5.09
CA ILE A 132 9.12 -0.04 3.88
C ILE A 132 8.15 0.48 2.82
N TYR A 133 8.58 0.47 1.56
CA TYR A 133 7.71 0.73 0.41
C TYR A 133 7.37 -0.54 -0.35
N LYS A 134 6.14 -0.61 -0.83
CA LYS A 134 5.67 -1.71 -1.67
C LYS A 134 5.31 -1.19 -3.06
N ILE A 135 6.04 -1.65 -4.06
CA ILE A 135 5.70 -1.43 -5.47
C ILE A 135 4.73 -2.53 -5.89
N ALA A 136 3.51 -2.17 -6.23
CA ALA A 136 2.51 -3.12 -6.69
C ALA A 136 2.82 -3.61 -8.10
N SER A 137 2.19 -4.70 -8.53
CA SER A 137 2.57 -5.35 -9.78
C SER A 137 2.34 -4.49 -11.04
N PRO A 138 1.27 -3.69 -11.14
CA PRO A 138 1.09 -2.77 -12.26
C PRO A 138 2.16 -1.67 -12.34
N GLU A 139 2.67 -1.23 -11.19
CA GLU A 139 3.63 -0.13 -11.07
C GLU A 139 5.07 -0.55 -11.32
N ILE A 140 5.34 -1.84 -11.67
CA ILE A 140 6.70 -2.33 -11.96
C ILE A 140 7.34 -1.61 -13.16
N THR A 141 6.55 -1.05 -14.04
CA THR A 141 7.02 -0.29 -15.20
C THR A 141 7.15 1.22 -14.92
N ASP A 142 6.71 1.68 -13.75
CA ASP A 142 6.91 3.06 -13.33
C ASP A 142 8.28 3.24 -12.67
N VAL A 143 9.31 3.32 -13.52
CA VAL A 143 10.70 3.49 -13.08
C VAL A 143 10.85 4.76 -12.23
N GLY A 144 10.09 5.83 -12.52
CA GLY A 144 10.12 7.07 -11.76
C GLY A 144 9.66 6.89 -10.30
N LEU A 145 8.58 6.13 -10.10
CA LEU A 145 8.08 5.79 -8.77
C LEU A 145 9.08 4.90 -8.00
N ILE A 146 9.66 3.90 -8.69
CA ILE A 146 10.66 3.00 -8.09
C ILE A 146 11.89 3.79 -7.65
N GLU A 147 12.40 4.65 -8.52
CA GLU A 147 13.54 5.51 -8.23
C GLU A 147 13.26 6.47 -7.05
N ALA A 148 12.06 7.04 -6.99
CA ALA A 148 11.64 7.89 -5.89
C ALA A 148 11.59 7.13 -4.55
N CYS A 149 11.07 5.92 -4.53
CA CYS A 149 11.11 5.04 -3.35
C CYS A 149 12.56 4.69 -2.98
N ALA A 150 13.40 4.35 -3.95
CA ALA A 150 14.79 3.97 -3.71
C ALA A 150 15.61 5.12 -3.11
N ARG A 151 15.36 6.37 -3.52
CA ARG A 151 16.03 7.56 -2.97
C ARG A 151 15.78 7.79 -1.48
N THR A 152 14.72 7.20 -0.90
CA THR A 152 14.47 7.26 0.55
C THR A 152 15.49 6.44 1.35
N GLY A 153 16.21 5.52 0.70
CA GLY A 153 17.13 4.59 1.35
C GLY A 153 16.45 3.48 2.16
N LYS A 154 15.12 3.38 2.09
CA LYS A 154 14.33 2.36 2.79
C LYS A 154 14.19 1.10 1.93
N PRO A 155 13.95 -0.07 2.54
CA PRO A 155 13.68 -1.31 1.81
C PRO A 155 12.44 -1.19 0.92
N ILE A 156 12.51 -1.88 -0.22
CA ILE A 156 11.41 -1.96 -1.18
C ILE A 156 11.04 -3.42 -1.38
N ILE A 157 9.74 -3.70 -1.32
CA ILE A 157 9.16 -4.98 -1.71
C ILE A 157 8.49 -4.77 -3.06
N MET A 158 8.90 -5.51 -4.09
CA MET A 158 8.34 -5.38 -5.43
C MET A 158 7.55 -6.64 -5.81
N SER A 159 6.34 -6.45 -6.35
CA SER A 159 5.58 -7.52 -6.99
C SER A 159 5.90 -7.57 -8.47
N THR A 160 6.05 -8.79 -9.00
CA THR A 160 6.55 -9.04 -10.36
C THR A 160 5.56 -9.82 -11.23
N GLY A 161 4.32 -9.99 -10.78
CA GLY A 161 3.34 -10.88 -11.42
C GLY A 161 2.93 -10.47 -12.84
N LEU A 162 3.01 -9.17 -13.17
CA LEU A 162 2.72 -8.64 -14.50
C LEU A 162 3.98 -8.29 -15.30
N ALA A 163 5.17 -8.43 -14.70
CA ALA A 163 6.44 -8.03 -15.30
C ALA A 163 6.94 -9.04 -16.34
N SER A 164 7.46 -8.55 -17.45
CA SER A 164 8.38 -9.29 -18.30
C SER A 164 9.80 -9.28 -17.71
N SER A 165 10.69 -10.15 -18.22
CA SER A 165 12.11 -10.12 -17.81
C SER A 165 12.75 -8.76 -18.06
N LYS A 166 12.35 -8.08 -19.15
CA LYS A 166 12.87 -6.77 -19.48
C LYS A 166 12.42 -5.71 -18.44
N ASP A 167 11.16 -5.76 -18.01
CA ASP A 167 10.65 -4.83 -16.99
C ASP A 167 11.39 -5.00 -15.66
N LEU A 168 11.79 -6.24 -15.33
CA LEU A 168 12.60 -6.52 -14.14
C LEU A 168 14.04 -6.01 -14.25
N ASP A 169 14.60 -6.05 -15.45
CA ASP A 169 15.96 -5.54 -15.71
C ASP A 169 15.98 -3.99 -15.69
N ASP A 170 14.88 -3.36 -16.10
CA ASP A 170 14.73 -1.90 -16.12
C ASP A 170 14.41 -1.32 -14.73
N ALA A 171 13.77 -2.09 -13.82
CA ALA A 171 13.35 -1.70 -12.49
C ALA A 171 14.46 -1.86 -11.44
#